data_6f97ce86f2132d1f8aa8f8402efde91a
#
_entry.id   6f97ce86f2132d1f8aa8f8402efde91a
#
_cell.length_a   1.000
_cell.length_b   1.000
_cell.length_c   1.000
_cell.angle_alpha   90.00
_cell.angle_beta   90.00
_cell.angle_gamma   90.00
#
_symmetry.space_group_name_H-M   'P 1'
#
loop_
_entity.id
_entity.type
_entity.pdbx_description
1 polymer ?
#
loop_
_entity_poly.entity_id
_entity_poly.type
_entity_poly.pdbx_seq_one_letter_code
_entity_poly.pdbx_strand_id
1 'polypeptide(L)'
;MSLGDAFVYYPISRIVARTTEKMYLPCRREYFDTLSSLYADESNIEVVGFDSPLHENEFIKLHNLTRIESPPIYPTMVHRDNPPRYVQSSVNWDRQIYEYFDILYSQRYREFVLPDHIPGSRELYQQLTGGVTDYVLWNQQTGDHKNGMGIDLEGFRQASNMPNMKIIEVNIGTTNNMMHYIDLIKNAKEIHCVNTSFFWLVDSVFNSTDARLFYHDRRAGSMAQINSRWNNNRWTQVNYDYKI
;
A
#
# COMPACT_ATOMS: atom_id res chain seq x y z
N MET A 1 -7.70 -2.68 -9.81
CA MET A 1 -6.92 -1.93 -8.79
C MET A 1 -6.13 -2.94 -7.97
N SER A 2 -4.84 -2.71 -7.73
CA SER A 2 -4.05 -3.52 -6.80
C SER A 2 -4.35 -3.10 -5.35
N LEU A 3 -3.95 -3.93 -4.37
CA LEU A 3 -4.14 -3.56 -2.96
C LEU A 3 -3.30 -2.32 -2.57
N GLY A 4 -2.11 -2.16 -3.16
CA GLY A 4 -1.29 -0.96 -2.93
C GLY A 4 -1.96 0.31 -3.44
N ASP A 5 -2.58 0.25 -4.64
CA ASP A 5 -3.36 1.36 -5.17
C ASP A 5 -4.52 1.70 -4.23
N ALA A 6 -5.18 0.70 -3.65
CA ALA A 6 -6.30 0.92 -2.74
C ALA A 6 -5.92 1.75 -1.52
N PHE A 7 -4.74 1.58 -0.95
CA PHE A 7 -4.25 2.42 0.14
C PHE A 7 -4.03 3.87 -0.28
N VAL A 8 -3.60 4.10 -1.52
CA VAL A 8 -3.46 5.47 -2.07
C VAL A 8 -4.82 6.10 -2.32
N TYR A 9 -5.80 5.34 -2.79
CA TYR A 9 -7.17 5.81 -3.06
C TYR A 9 -8.03 5.98 -1.81
N TYR A 10 -7.69 5.35 -0.68
CA TYR A 10 -8.50 5.37 0.53
C TYR A 10 -8.91 6.79 0.97
N PRO A 11 -7.98 7.76 1.09
CA PRO A 11 -8.34 9.14 1.44
C PRO A 11 -9.26 9.80 0.42
N ILE A 12 -9.04 9.54 -0.88
CA ILE A 12 -9.89 10.07 -1.96
C ILE A 12 -11.31 9.53 -1.81
N SER A 13 -11.44 8.21 -1.60
CA SER A 13 -12.74 7.56 -1.41
C SER A 13 -13.50 8.17 -0.23
N ARG A 14 -12.83 8.44 0.89
CA ARG A 14 -13.43 9.10 2.05
C ARG A 14 -13.91 10.53 1.74
N ILE A 15 -13.09 11.31 1.03
CA ILE A 15 -13.45 12.68 0.65
C ILE A 15 -14.68 12.67 -0.28
N VAL A 16 -14.66 11.81 -1.29
CA VAL A 16 -15.77 11.67 -2.25
C VAL A 16 -17.04 11.16 -1.56
N ALA A 17 -16.91 10.18 -0.68
CA ALA A 17 -18.05 9.62 0.05
C ALA A 17 -18.80 10.64 0.90
N ARG A 18 -18.14 11.70 1.37
CA ARG A 18 -18.81 12.79 2.12
C ARG A 18 -19.87 13.54 1.30
N THR A 19 -19.80 13.44 -0.04
CA THR A 19 -20.73 14.08 -0.97
C THR A 19 -21.73 13.11 -1.59
N THR A 20 -21.69 11.83 -1.19
CA THR A 20 -22.56 10.78 -1.71
C THR A 20 -23.36 10.14 -0.58
N GLU A 21 -24.59 9.75 -0.86
CA GLU A 21 -25.43 9.01 0.09
C GLU A 21 -24.85 7.61 0.35
N LYS A 22 -24.43 6.93 -0.70
CA LYS A 22 -23.85 5.59 -0.67
C LYS A 22 -22.78 5.46 -1.74
N MET A 23 -21.66 4.84 -1.38
CA MET A 23 -20.57 4.51 -2.28
C MET A 23 -20.27 3.02 -2.21
N TYR A 24 -20.14 2.38 -3.36
CA TYR A 24 -19.69 1.00 -3.46
C TYR A 24 -18.24 0.99 -3.94
N LEU A 25 -17.38 0.31 -3.18
CA LEU A 25 -15.96 0.18 -3.50
C LEU A 25 -15.68 -1.22 -4.03
N PRO A 26 -15.54 -1.39 -5.35
CA PRO A 26 -15.24 -2.70 -5.92
C PRO A 26 -13.79 -3.11 -5.66
N CYS A 27 -13.60 -4.36 -5.27
CA CYS A 27 -12.27 -4.93 -5.12
C CYS A 27 -12.23 -6.39 -5.57
N ARG A 28 -11.02 -6.93 -5.77
CA ARG A 28 -10.85 -8.37 -5.91
C ARG A 28 -11.22 -9.07 -4.62
N ARG A 29 -11.78 -10.26 -4.71
CA ARG A 29 -12.19 -11.07 -3.55
C ARG A 29 -11.04 -11.25 -2.54
N GLU A 30 -9.83 -11.44 -3.02
CA GLU A 30 -8.63 -11.60 -2.19
C GLU A 30 -8.25 -10.39 -1.34
N TYR A 31 -8.78 -9.20 -1.66
CA TYR A 31 -8.53 -7.95 -0.93
C TYR A 31 -9.69 -7.54 -0.02
N PHE A 32 -10.80 -8.29 -0.10
CA PHE A 32 -12.04 -7.92 0.57
C PHE A 32 -11.87 -7.73 2.07
N ASP A 33 -11.23 -8.67 2.77
CA ASP A 33 -11.06 -8.59 4.22
C ASP A 33 -10.23 -7.38 4.64
N THR A 34 -9.15 -7.10 3.88
CA THR A 34 -8.30 -5.94 4.13
C THR A 34 -9.06 -4.63 3.95
N LEU A 35 -9.79 -4.49 2.84
CA LEU A 35 -10.50 -3.25 2.55
C LEU A 35 -11.73 -3.08 3.43
N SER A 36 -12.46 -4.15 3.73
CA SER A 36 -13.57 -4.10 4.69
C SER A 36 -13.11 -3.65 6.07
N SER A 37 -11.94 -4.12 6.53
CA SER A 37 -11.34 -3.64 7.78
C SER A 37 -10.91 -2.18 7.71
N LEU A 38 -10.36 -1.75 6.57
CA LEU A 38 -9.90 -0.37 6.39
C LEU A 38 -11.06 0.63 6.39
N TYR A 39 -12.22 0.27 5.83
CA TYR A 39 -13.40 1.11 5.74
C TYR A 39 -14.46 0.83 6.84
N ALA A 40 -14.11 0.08 7.89
CA ALA A 40 -15.07 -0.37 8.90
C ALA A 40 -15.84 0.77 9.58
N ASP A 41 -15.24 1.95 9.71
CA ASP A 41 -15.85 3.13 10.35
C ASP A 41 -16.58 4.05 9.35
N GLU A 42 -16.61 3.69 8.06
CA GLU A 42 -17.24 4.49 7.01
C GLU A 42 -18.62 3.95 6.65
N SER A 43 -19.66 4.42 7.34
CA SER A 43 -21.02 3.88 7.21
C SER A 43 -21.65 4.01 5.82
N ASN A 44 -21.18 4.96 5.00
CA ASN A 44 -21.67 5.20 3.64
C ASN A 44 -20.80 4.57 2.55
N ILE A 45 -19.72 3.84 2.92
CA ILE A 45 -18.89 3.10 1.99
C ILE A 45 -19.13 1.60 2.21
N GLU A 46 -19.49 0.90 1.15
CA GLU A 46 -19.62 -0.55 1.15
C GLU A 46 -18.57 -1.18 0.24
N VAL A 47 -17.71 -1.99 0.82
CA VAL A 47 -16.72 -2.76 0.05
C VAL A 47 -17.40 -3.98 -0.58
N VAL A 48 -17.22 -4.16 -1.87
CA VAL A 48 -17.79 -5.30 -2.61
C VAL A 48 -16.71 -6.09 -3.31
N GLY A 49 -16.53 -7.34 -2.89
CA GLY A 49 -15.52 -8.24 -3.44
C GLY A 49 -16.02 -9.01 -4.67
N PHE A 50 -15.27 -8.96 -5.76
CA PHE A 50 -15.58 -9.64 -7.02
C PHE A 50 -14.49 -10.66 -7.38
N ASP A 51 -14.94 -11.80 -7.94
CA ASP A 51 -14.02 -12.83 -8.43
C ASP A 51 -13.59 -12.57 -9.88
N SER A 52 -14.33 -11.72 -10.59
CA SER A 52 -14.01 -11.34 -11.97
C SER A 52 -14.54 -9.94 -12.31
N PRO A 53 -13.96 -9.28 -13.33
CA PRO A 53 -14.51 -8.03 -13.88
C PRO A 53 -15.92 -8.17 -14.44
N LEU A 54 -16.31 -9.37 -14.87
CA LEU A 54 -17.66 -9.64 -15.39
C LEU A 54 -18.69 -9.48 -14.25
N HIS A 55 -18.45 -10.10 -13.10
CA HIS A 55 -19.32 -9.99 -11.93
C HIS A 55 -19.44 -8.54 -11.43
N GLU A 56 -18.36 -7.78 -11.47
CA GLU A 56 -18.39 -6.34 -11.16
C GLU A 56 -19.31 -5.56 -12.11
N ASN A 57 -19.22 -5.82 -13.43
CA ASN A 57 -20.07 -5.17 -14.42
C ASN A 57 -21.56 -5.55 -14.28
N GLU A 58 -21.87 -6.79 -13.93
CA GLU A 58 -23.22 -7.25 -13.64
C GLU A 58 -23.79 -6.54 -12.41
N PHE A 59 -23.01 -6.43 -11.35
CA PHE A 59 -23.39 -5.70 -10.13
C PHE A 59 -23.70 -4.25 -10.42
N ILE A 60 -22.85 -3.54 -11.18
CA ILE A 60 -23.06 -2.13 -11.57
C ILE A 60 -24.38 -1.97 -12.33
N LYS A 61 -24.66 -2.85 -13.29
CA LYS A 61 -25.90 -2.82 -14.07
C LYS A 61 -27.12 -3.12 -13.21
N LEU A 62 -27.04 -4.14 -12.35
CA LEU A 62 -28.16 -4.56 -11.49
C LEU A 62 -28.58 -3.45 -10.53
N HIS A 63 -27.62 -2.71 -9.99
CA HIS A 63 -27.86 -1.64 -9.03
C HIS A 63 -27.95 -0.23 -9.67
N ASN A 64 -27.91 -0.16 -11.01
CA ASN A 64 -27.95 1.10 -11.77
C ASN A 64 -26.93 2.14 -11.25
N LEU A 65 -25.69 1.70 -11.05
CA LEU A 65 -24.64 2.54 -10.46
C LEU A 65 -23.90 3.34 -11.53
N THR A 66 -23.46 4.55 -11.15
CA THR A 66 -22.54 5.36 -11.95
C THR A 66 -21.12 5.10 -11.48
N ARG A 67 -20.21 4.79 -12.41
CA ARG A 67 -18.79 4.68 -12.11
C ARG A 67 -18.18 6.06 -11.89
N ILE A 68 -17.40 6.17 -10.82
CA ILE A 68 -16.41 7.23 -10.68
C ILE A 68 -15.15 6.71 -11.37
N GLU A 69 -14.84 7.27 -12.54
CA GLU A 69 -13.67 6.85 -13.29
C GLU A 69 -12.41 7.38 -12.62
N SER A 70 -11.46 6.50 -12.38
CA SER A 70 -10.11 6.92 -12.02
C SER A 70 -9.33 7.30 -13.28
N PRO A 71 -8.36 8.22 -13.18
CA PRO A 71 -7.50 8.53 -14.30
C PRO A 71 -6.81 7.24 -14.79
N PRO A 72 -6.53 7.12 -16.08
CA PRO A 72 -5.74 6.01 -16.60
C PRO A 72 -4.31 6.12 -16.06
N ILE A 73 -4.07 5.50 -14.91
CA ILE A 73 -2.78 5.51 -14.22
C ILE A 73 -1.77 4.63 -14.94
N TYR A 74 -2.28 3.64 -15.64
CA TYR A 74 -1.47 2.81 -16.53
C TYR A 74 -1.85 3.15 -17.96
N PRO A 75 -0.88 3.47 -18.82
CA PRO A 75 -1.16 3.49 -20.24
C PRO A 75 -1.62 2.07 -20.61
N THR A 76 -2.93 1.89 -20.68
CA THR A 76 -3.50 0.70 -21.28
C THR A 76 -3.07 0.72 -22.74
N MET A 77 -2.07 -0.07 -23.06
CA MET A 77 -1.53 -0.27 -24.41
C MET A 77 -1.01 1.01 -25.07
N VAL A 78 0.28 1.14 -25.02
CA VAL A 78 1.06 2.01 -25.91
C VAL A 78 0.70 1.65 -27.34
N HIS A 79 -0.01 2.52 -28.03
CA HIS A 79 0.03 2.54 -29.48
C HIS A 79 1.50 2.75 -29.86
N ARG A 80 2.05 1.82 -30.61
CA ARG A 80 3.49 1.75 -30.98
C ARG A 80 4.04 3.00 -31.67
N ASP A 81 3.19 3.92 -32.10
CA ASP A 81 3.54 5.05 -32.98
C ASP A 81 3.67 6.39 -32.24
N ASN A 82 3.47 6.42 -30.92
CA ASN A 82 3.71 7.63 -30.14
C ASN A 82 4.42 7.25 -28.84
N PRO A 83 5.71 7.59 -28.67
CA PRO A 83 6.39 7.36 -27.40
C PRO A 83 5.62 8.13 -26.34
N PRO A 84 5.14 7.46 -25.29
CA PRO A 84 4.27 8.11 -24.34
C PRO A 84 5.02 9.22 -23.64
N ARG A 85 4.48 10.41 -23.65
CA ARG A 85 4.90 11.51 -22.78
C ARG A 85 4.80 11.14 -21.29
N TYR A 86 4.36 9.92 -20.99
CA TYR A 86 4.06 9.34 -19.67
C TYR A 86 5.21 8.57 -19.01
N VAL A 87 6.35 8.37 -19.68
CA VAL A 87 7.51 7.70 -19.04
C VAL A 87 8.03 8.51 -17.84
N GLN A 88 7.84 9.83 -17.84
CA GLN A 88 8.11 10.66 -16.67
C GLN A 88 6.98 10.67 -15.63
N SER A 89 5.78 10.26 -16.00
CA SER A 89 4.59 10.33 -15.14
C SER A 89 4.50 9.18 -14.12
N SER A 90 5.20 8.08 -14.37
CA SER A 90 5.22 6.93 -13.48
C SER A 90 5.87 7.20 -12.11
N VAL A 91 6.68 8.22 -12.01
CA VAL A 91 7.41 8.59 -10.80
C VAL A 91 6.53 9.27 -9.73
N ASN A 92 5.38 9.83 -10.15
CA ASN A 92 4.46 10.57 -9.28
C ASN A 92 3.00 10.16 -9.50
N TRP A 93 2.76 8.89 -9.83
CA TRP A 93 1.42 8.42 -10.17
C TRP A 93 0.39 8.67 -9.06
N ASP A 94 0.77 8.48 -7.82
CA ASP A 94 -0.07 8.71 -6.65
C ASP A 94 -0.44 10.19 -6.51
N ARG A 95 0.49 11.12 -6.76
CA ARG A 95 0.20 12.54 -6.74
C ARG A 95 -0.74 12.95 -7.88
N GLN A 96 -0.54 12.40 -9.07
CA GLN A 96 -1.40 12.67 -10.23
C GLN A 96 -2.85 12.24 -10.01
N ILE A 97 -3.07 11.17 -9.24
CA ILE A 97 -4.43 10.77 -8.85
C ILE A 97 -5.10 11.88 -8.03
N TYR A 98 -4.42 12.42 -7.04
CA TYR A 98 -4.96 13.50 -6.21
C TYR A 98 -5.23 14.76 -7.04
N GLU A 99 -4.31 15.12 -7.95
CA GLU A 99 -4.49 16.24 -8.88
C GLU A 99 -5.70 16.03 -9.81
N TYR A 100 -5.94 14.81 -10.28
CA TYR A 100 -7.10 14.47 -11.11
C TYR A 100 -8.44 14.70 -10.41
N PHE A 101 -8.50 14.42 -9.11
CA PHE A 101 -9.71 14.64 -8.29
C PHE A 101 -9.78 16.05 -7.69
N ASP A 102 -8.87 16.96 -8.07
CA ASP A 102 -8.73 18.30 -7.47
C ASP A 102 -8.60 18.26 -5.94
N ILE A 103 -7.87 17.27 -5.46
CA ILE A 103 -7.60 17.05 -4.04
C ILE A 103 -6.12 17.37 -3.77
N LEU A 104 -5.85 18.16 -2.75
CA LEU A 104 -4.49 18.46 -2.35
C LEU A 104 -3.78 17.16 -1.92
N TYR A 105 -2.58 16.91 -2.46
CA TYR A 105 -1.82 15.70 -2.14
C TYR A 105 -1.56 15.51 -0.64
N SER A 106 -1.45 16.59 0.14
CA SER A 106 -1.31 16.53 1.60
C SER A 106 -2.50 15.87 2.30
N GLN A 107 -3.67 15.81 1.65
CA GLN A 107 -4.83 15.09 2.18
C GLN A 107 -4.61 13.57 2.21
N ARG A 108 -3.72 13.04 1.41
CA ARG A 108 -3.35 11.62 1.43
C ARG A 108 -3.06 11.13 2.85
N TYR A 109 -2.27 11.88 3.59
CA TYR A 109 -1.86 11.50 4.94
C TYR A 109 -2.81 11.98 6.03
N ARG A 110 -3.47 13.10 5.80
CA ARG A 110 -4.43 13.68 6.75
C ARG A 110 -5.72 12.88 6.82
N GLU A 111 -6.20 12.45 5.67
CA GLU A 111 -7.46 11.71 5.53
C GLU A 111 -7.27 10.19 5.62
N PHE A 112 -6.03 9.71 5.75
CA PHE A 112 -5.77 8.31 6.05
C PHE A 112 -5.95 8.07 7.55
N VAL A 113 -7.18 7.73 7.92
CA VAL A 113 -7.56 7.47 9.31
C VAL A 113 -7.76 5.97 9.49
N LEU A 114 -7.03 5.40 10.44
CA LEU A 114 -7.22 3.99 10.80
C LEU A 114 -8.50 3.85 11.63
N PRO A 115 -9.25 2.76 11.44
CA PRO A 115 -10.33 2.40 12.36
C PRO A 115 -9.82 2.29 13.81
N ASP A 116 -10.66 2.67 14.76
CA ASP A 116 -10.32 2.61 16.19
C ASP A 116 -9.97 1.19 16.64
N HIS A 117 -10.63 0.20 16.04
CA HIS A 117 -10.41 -1.20 16.30
C HIS A 117 -10.24 -2.00 15.00
N ILE A 118 -9.17 -2.76 14.92
CA ILE A 118 -8.87 -3.67 13.80
C ILE A 118 -8.81 -5.09 14.38
N PRO A 119 -9.90 -5.87 14.25
CA PRO A 119 -9.93 -7.25 14.75
C PRO A 119 -8.78 -8.06 14.17
N GLY A 120 -8.10 -8.86 15.00
CA GLY A 120 -6.95 -9.68 14.57
C GLY A 120 -5.59 -8.98 14.60
N SER A 121 -5.52 -7.64 14.70
CA SER A 121 -4.24 -6.94 14.70
C SER A 121 -3.43 -7.24 15.97
N ARG A 122 -4.09 -7.20 17.13
CA ARG A 122 -3.45 -7.49 18.41
C ARG A 122 -3.02 -8.94 18.55
N GLU A 123 -3.84 -9.84 18.08
CA GLU A 123 -3.57 -11.29 18.06
C GLU A 123 -2.35 -11.59 17.21
N LEU A 124 -2.28 -11.05 15.99
CA LEU A 124 -1.11 -11.23 15.10
C LEU A 124 0.15 -10.62 15.73
N TYR A 125 0.04 -9.44 16.35
CA TYR A 125 1.15 -8.83 17.07
C TYR A 125 1.70 -9.76 18.15
N GLN A 126 0.84 -10.30 19.02
CA GLN A 126 1.24 -11.21 20.09
C GLN A 126 1.85 -12.51 19.54
N GLN A 127 1.23 -13.08 18.52
CA GLN A 127 1.70 -14.31 17.88
C GLN A 127 3.11 -14.14 17.31
N LEU A 128 3.36 -13.07 16.53
CA LEU A 128 4.63 -12.89 15.82
C LEU A 128 5.74 -12.35 16.73
N THR A 129 5.41 -11.47 17.67
CA THR A 129 6.44 -10.94 18.59
C THR A 129 6.81 -11.97 19.67
N GLY A 130 5.88 -12.79 20.12
CA GLY A 130 6.08 -13.67 21.29
C GLY A 130 6.39 -12.88 22.55
N GLY A 131 5.91 -11.61 22.64
CA GLY A 131 6.17 -10.71 23.77
C GLY A 131 7.45 -9.87 23.63
N VAL A 132 8.23 -10.03 22.56
CA VAL A 132 9.39 -9.17 22.28
C VAL A 132 8.91 -7.80 21.80
N THR A 133 9.42 -6.73 22.41
CA THR A 133 9.06 -5.34 22.10
C THR A 133 10.02 -4.69 21.08
N ASP A 134 11.24 -5.20 21.02
CA ASP A 134 12.28 -4.66 20.14
C ASP A 134 12.50 -5.58 18.95
N TYR A 135 11.97 -5.18 17.79
CA TYR A 135 12.01 -5.97 16.57
C TYR A 135 12.04 -5.09 15.32
N VAL A 136 12.41 -5.73 14.24
CA VAL A 136 12.43 -5.16 12.88
C VAL A 136 11.36 -5.87 12.06
N LEU A 137 10.54 -5.11 11.34
CA LEU A 137 9.66 -5.65 10.31
C LEU A 137 10.39 -5.72 8.97
N TRP A 138 10.26 -6.84 8.31
CA TRP A 138 10.91 -7.09 7.03
C TRP A 138 9.92 -7.60 5.98
N ASN A 139 9.61 -6.75 5.00
CA ASN A 139 8.84 -7.13 3.83
C ASN A 139 9.75 -7.23 2.61
N GLN A 140 10.15 -8.46 2.25
CA GLN A 140 11.11 -8.72 1.18
C GLN A 140 10.49 -9.20 -0.13
N GLN A 141 9.22 -9.60 -0.15
CA GLN A 141 8.61 -10.25 -1.31
C GLN A 141 7.56 -9.36 -1.97
N THR A 142 7.60 -9.32 -3.29
CA THR A 142 6.52 -8.76 -4.11
C THR A 142 5.62 -9.90 -4.57
N GLY A 143 4.29 -9.71 -4.50
CA GLY A 143 3.32 -10.75 -4.91
C GLY A 143 3.45 -11.20 -6.36
N ASP A 144 3.90 -10.32 -7.24
CA ASP A 144 3.98 -10.57 -8.68
C ASP A 144 5.32 -11.17 -9.13
N HIS A 145 6.34 -11.20 -8.28
CA HIS A 145 7.69 -11.62 -8.64
C HIS A 145 8.17 -12.76 -7.76
N LYS A 146 7.86 -13.98 -8.17
CA LYS A 146 8.42 -15.21 -7.58
C LYS A 146 9.93 -15.35 -7.77
N ASN A 147 10.57 -14.46 -8.51
CA ASN A 147 11.96 -14.56 -8.90
C ASN A 147 12.84 -13.49 -8.23
N GLY A 148 13.17 -13.71 -6.95
CA GLY A 148 14.48 -13.32 -6.45
C GLY A 148 14.79 -11.84 -6.22
N MET A 149 13.84 -10.90 -6.28
CA MET A 149 14.11 -9.50 -5.99
C MET A 149 13.78 -9.11 -4.53
N GLY A 150 14.08 -10.00 -3.60
CA GLY A 150 13.93 -9.71 -2.18
C GLY A 150 15.09 -8.88 -1.62
N ILE A 151 14.90 -8.31 -0.44
CA ILE A 151 15.99 -7.79 0.36
C ILE A 151 16.83 -8.99 0.79
N ASP A 152 18.10 -9.02 0.42
CA ASP A 152 18.99 -10.03 0.97
C ASP A 152 19.46 -9.64 2.38
N LEU A 153 19.96 -10.63 3.10
CA LEU A 153 20.40 -10.42 4.47
C LEU A 153 21.58 -9.43 4.57
N GLU A 154 22.43 -9.38 3.55
CA GLU A 154 23.56 -8.45 3.50
C GLU A 154 23.06 -7.01 3.30
N GLY A 155 22.14 -6.77 2.35
CA GLY A 155 21.52 -5.46 2.15
C GLY A 155 20.77 -4.98 3.39
N PHE A 156 20.11 -5.89 4.12
CA PHE A 156 19.52 -5.57 5.41
C PHE A 156 20.57 -5.14 6.43
N ARG A 157 21.66 -5.91 6.61
CA ARG A 157 22.71 -5.60 7.59
C ARG A 157 23.41 -4.28 7.31
N GLN A 158 23.60 -3.93 6.03
CA GLN A 158 24.18 -2.65 5.63
C GLN A 158 23.27 -1.46 5.93
N ALA A 159 21.96 -1.64 5.81
CA ALA A 159 20.98 -0.58 6.03
C ALA A 159 20.57 -0.45 7.49
N SER A 160 20.43 -1.58 8.21
CA SER A 160 19.95 -1.60 9.59
C SER A 160 21.04 -1.17 10.57
N ASN A 161 20.62 -0.32 11.54
CA ASN A 161 21.46 -0.05 12.71
C ASN A 161 21.24 -1.06 13.85
N MET A 162 20.36 -2.05 13.63
CA MET A 162 19.93 -3.02 14.65
C MET A 162 19.97 -4.47 14.12
N PRO A 163 21.12 -4.93 13.58
CA PRO A 163 21.18 -6.20 12.86
C PRO A 163 20.95 -7.43 13.74
N ASN A 164 21.03 -7.28 15.06
CA ASN A 164 20.87 -8.37 16.04
C ASN A 164 19.45 -8.43 16.66
N MET A 165 18.54 -7.55 16.25
CA MET A 165 17.15 -7.60 16.73
C MET A 165 16.38 -8.76 16.12
N LYS A 166 15.27 -9.11 16.78
CA LYS A 166 14.32 -10.06 16.22
C LYS A 166 13.80 -9.52 14.88
N ILE A 167 13.92 -10.32 13.83
CA ILE A 167 13.33 -10.03 12.52
C ILE A 167 11.97 -10.71 12.45
N ILE A 168 10.94 -9.93 12.14
CA ILE A 168 9.59 -10.43 11.85
C ILE A 168 9.33 -10.21 10.37
N GLU A 169 9.24 -11.31 9.65
CA GLU A 169 8.97 -11.27 8.22
C GLU A 169 7.46 -11.08 7.95
N VAL A 170 7.17 -10.14 7.06
CA VAL A 170 5.81 -9.93 6.56
C VAL A 170 5.58 -10.85 5.37
N ASN A 171 4.90 -11.97 5.61
CA ASN A 171 4.62 -12.99 4.60
C ASN A 171 3.19 -12.93 4.11
N ILE A 172 3.02 -13.07 2.79
CA ILE A 172 1.74 -13.34 2.15
C ILE A 172 1.31 -14.75 2.59
N GLY A 173 0.24 -14.90 3.31
CA GLY A 173 -0.23 -16.21 3.82
C GLY A 173 -0.17 -16.35 5.32
N THR A 174 0.51 -15.45 6.03
CA THR A 174 0.36 -15.35 7.49
C THR A 174 -1.05 -14.87 7.85
N THR A 175 -1.62 -14.00 7.03
CA THR A 175 -2.98 -13.49 7.15
C THR A 175 -3.51 -13.07 5.78
N ASN A 176 -4.82 -13.22 5.56
CA ASN A 176 -5.54 -12.70 4.40
C ASN A 176 -5.91 -11.20 4.53
N ASN A 177 -5.66 -10.61 5.71
CA ASN A 177 -5.99 -9.21 6.00
C ASN A 177 -4.73 -8.44 6.36
N MET A 178 -4.29 -7.56 5.47
CA MET A 178 -3.07 -6.76 5.68
C MET A 178 -3.21 -5.77 6.84
N MET A 179 -4.43 -5.37 7.21
CA MET A 179 -4.66 -4.49 8.36
C MET A 179 -4.25 -5.14 9.69
N HIS A 180 -4.16 -6.47 9.76
CA HIS A 180 -3.66 -7.16 10.95
C HIS A 180 -2.21 -6.79 11.32
N TYR A 181 -1.43 -6.26 10.36
CA TYR A 181 -0.06 -5.80 10.63
C TYR A 181 0.03 -4.42 11.31
N ILE A 182 -1.09 -3.72 11.54
CA ILE A 182 -1.07 -2.34 12.05
C ILE A 182 -0.37 -2.23 13.42
N ASP A 183 -0.67 -3.13 14.37
CA ASP A 183 0.01 -3.09 15.68
C ASP A 183 1.51 -3.42 15.57
N LEU A 184 1.89 -4.28 14.63
CA LEU A 184 3.29 -4.54 14.32
C LEU A 184 3.97 -3.31 13.71
N ILE A 185 3.31 -2.60 12.80
CA ILE A 185 3.84 -1.36 12.20
C ILE A 185 4.03 -0.28 13.27
N LYS A 186 3.03 -0.09 14.13
CA LYS A 186 3.07 0.95 15.19
C LYS A 186 4.20 0.76 16.19
N ASN A 187 4.58 -0.48 16.48
CA ASN A 187 5.51 -0.81 17.57
C ASN A 187 6.91 -1.26 17.07
N ALA A 188 7.14 -1.35 15.78
CA ALA A 188 8.44 -1.72 15.23
C ALA A 188 9.52 -0.65 15.51
N LYS A 189 10.77 -1.06 15.61
CA LYS A 189 11.93 -0.15 15.68
C LYS A 189 12.43 0.26 14.30
N GLU A 190 12.39 -0.68 13.37
CA GLU A 190 12.71 -0.45 11.97
C GLU A 190 11.71 -1.20 11.09
N ILE A 191 11.42 -0.64 9.94
CA ILE A 191 10.59 -1.27 8.91
C ILE A 191 11.33 -1.22 7.59
N HIS A 192 11.60 -2.38 7.02
CA HIS A 192 12.28 -2.54 5.74
C HIS A 192 11.31 -3.08 4.71
N CYS A 193 11.11 -2.34 3.63
CA CYS A 193 10.17 -2.69 2.57
C CYS A 193 10.82 -2.62 1.19
N VAL A 194 10.36 -3.50 0.32
CA VAL A 194 10.41 -3.32 -1.13
C VAL A 194 9.08 -2.72 -1.61
N ASN A 195 8.99 -2.33 -2.89
CA ASN A 195 7.76 -1.79 -3.48
C ASN A 195 6.64 -2.85 -3.53
N THR A 196 5.79 -2.84 -2.52
CA THR A 196 4.67 -3.77 -2.33
C THR A 196 3.45 -3.06 -1.78
N SER A 197 2.33 -3.75 -1.68
CA SER A 197 1.15 -3.23 -0.98
C SER A 197 1.44 -2.92 0.49
N PHE A 198 2.31 -3.69 1.14
CA PHE A 198 2.73 -3.43 2.51
C PHE A 198 3.50 -2.11 2.65
N PHE A 199 4.40 -1.80 1.70
CA PHE A 199 5.05 -0.49 1.65
C PHE A 199 4.03 0.65 1.61
N TRP A 200 3.01 0.55 0.74
CA TRP A 200 1.98 1.59 0.62
C TRP A 200 1.12 1.72 1.88
N LEU A 201 0.86 0.61 2.60
CA LEU A 201 0.22 0.67 3.91
C LEU A 201 1.10 1.41 4.92
N VAL A 202 2.39 1.02 5.06
CA VAL A 202 3.32 1.67 5.99
C VAL A 202 3.46 3.16 5.66
N ASP A 203 3.61 3.52 4.38
CA ASP A 203 3.69 4.90 3.94
C ASP A 203 2.43 5.70 4.29
N SER A 204 1.26 5.08 4.20
CA SER A 204 0.00 5.73 4.55
C SER A 204 -0.18 5.98 6.05
N VAL A 205 0.40 5.12 6.89
CA VAL A 205 0.27 5.19 8.37
C VAL A 205 1.55 5.68 9.06
N PHE A 206 2.49 6.24 8.33
CA PHE A 206 3.81 6.59 8.85
C PHE A 206 3.77 7.55 10.06
N ASN A 207 2.72 8.36 10.20
CA ASN A 207 2.51 9.22 11.37
C ASN A 207 2.09 8.45 12.63
N SER A 208 1.75 7.19 12.50
CA SER A 208 1.32 6.31 13.60
C SER A 208 2.46 5.44 14.14
N THR A 209 3.69 5.61 13.66
CA THR A 209 4.87 4.84 14.09
C THR A 209 6.09 5.73 14.25
N ASP A 210 6.92 5.42 15.24
CA ASP A 210 8.25 6.02 15.43
C ASP A 210 9.36 5.19 14.79
N ALA A 211 9.02 4.13 14.08
CA ALA A 211 9.99 3.28 13.41
C ALA A 211 10.82 4.05 12.38
N ARG A 212 12.08 3.67 12.25
CA ARG A 212 12.89 4.08 11.10
C ARG A 212 12.46 3.31 9.87
N LEU A 213 12.19 4.01 8.77
CA LEU A 213 11.64 3.42 7.56
C LEU A 213 12.70 3.33 6.47
N PHE A 214 12.89 2.12 5.93
CA PHE A 214 13.87 1.81 4.89
C PHE A 214 13.17 1.25 3.65
N TYR A 215 13.34 1.94 2.54
CA TYR A 215 12.89 1.48 1.24
C TYR A 215 14.05 0.87 0.47
N HIS A 216 13.92 -0.40 0.11
CA HIS A 216 14.90 -1.13 -0.67
C HIS A 216 14.52 -1.10 -2.14
N ASP A 217 15.25 -0.33 -2.93
CA ASP A 217 15.03 -0.25 -4.38
C ASP A 217 15.65 -1.47 -5.06
N ARG A 218 14.85 -2.53 -5.18
CA ARG A 218 15.24 -3.83 -5.77
C ARG A 218 14.66 -4.05 -7.16
N ARG A 219 13.93 -3.09 -7.69
CA ARG A 219 13.30 -3.18 -8.99
C ARG A 219 14.10 -2.37 -9.99
N ALA A 220 15.04 -3.01 -10.72
CA ALA A 220 15.75 -2.36 -11.81
C ALA A 220 14.76 -1.72 -12.80
N GLY A 221 14.86 -0.43 -13.02
CA GLY A 221 13.91 0.33 -13.83
C GLY A 221 12.54 0.53 -13.19
N SER A 222 12.39 0.23 -11.90
CA SER A 222 11.13 0.45 -11.22
C SER A 222 10.88 1.94 -11.02
N MET A 223 9.66 2.25 -11.25
CA MET A 223 9.00 3.54 -11.18
C MET A 223 8.96 4.17 -9.79
N ALA A 224 9.44 3.48 -8.80
CA ALA A 224 9.43 3.91 -7.44
C ALA A 224 10.81 4.39 -7.01
N GLN A 225 11.35 5.36 -7.70
CA GLN A 225 12.22 6.29 -7.02
C GLN A 225 11.32 7.01 -6.01
N ILE A 226 11.33 6.52 -4.81
CA ILE A 226 10.75 7.24 -3.69
C ILE A 226 11.58 8.49 -3.54
N ASN A 227 11.13 9.52 -4.20
CA ASN A 227 11.72 10.81 -4.07
C ASN A 227 11.47 11.24 -2.63
N SER A 228 12.52 11.50 -1.87
CA SER A 228 12.45 12.05 -0.51
C SER A 228 11.53 13.28 -0.38
N ARG A 229 11.14 13.87 -1.50
CA ARG A 229 10.18 14.97 -1.59
C ARG A 229 8.74 14.60 -1.27
N TRP A 230 8.38 13.30 -1.31
CA TRP A 230 6.99 12.89 -1.14
C TRP A 230 6.60 12.60 0.29
N ASN A 231 7.54 12.05 1.05
CA ASN A 231 7.26 11.49 2.35
C ASN A 231 7.94 12.23 3.50
N ASN A 232 8.14 13.51 3.36
CA ASN A 232 8.74 14.37 4.39
C ASN A 232 10.09 13.83 4.90
N ASN A 233 10.86 13.16 4.06
CA ASN A 233 12.14 12.52 4.38
C ASN A 233 12.06 11.40 5.44
N ARG A 234 10.91 10.77 5.61
CA ARG A 234 10.71 9.66 6.57
C ARG A 234 11.37 8.36 6.11
N TRP A 235 11.52 8.18 4.81
CA TRP A 235 12.12 6.98 4.24
C TRP A 235 13.61 7.17 3.93
N THR A 236 14.41 6.21 4.37
CA THR A 236 15.80 6.07 3.90
C THR A 236 15.80 5.12 2.70
N GLN A 237 16.19 5.63 1.54
CA GLN A 237 16.32 4.79 0.36
C GLN A 237 17.64 4.01 0.41
N VAL A 238 17.55 2.70 0.26
CA VAL A 238 18.69 1.79 0.15
C VAL A 238 18.84 1.40 -1.31
N ASN A 239 19.93 1.83 -1.92
CA ASN A 239 20.25 1.53 -3.32
C ASN A 239 21.19 0.34 -3.36
N TYR A 240 21.02 -0.52 -4.34
CA TYR A 240 21.87 -1.67 -4.60
C TYR A 240 22.64 -1.45 -5.90
N ASP A 241 23.96 -1.63 -5.84
CA ASP A 241 24.77 -1.64 -7.04
C ASP A 241 24.49 -2.92 -7.84
N TYR A 242 23.58 -2.83 -8.79
CA TYR A 242 23.38 -3.91 -9.75
C TYR A 242 24.58 -3.93 -10.71
N LYS A 243 25.48 -4.87 -10.52
CA LYS A 243 26.41 -5.21 -11.59
C LYS A 243 25.58 -5.84 -12.72
N ILE A 244 25.32 -5.04 -13.76
CA ILE A 244 24.72 -5.47 -15.02
C ILE A 244 25.70 -6.38 -15.74
#